data_ec5faf7d599e2765020b0a84fa45f146
#
_entry.id   ec5faf7d599e2765020b0a84fa45f146
#
_cell.length_a   1.000
_cell.length_b   1.000
_cell.length_c   1.000
_cell.angle_alpha   90.00
_cell.angle_beta   90.00
_cell.angle_gamma   90.00
#
_symmetry.space_group_name_H-M   'P 1'
#
loop_
_entity.id
_entity.type
_entity.pdbx_description
1 polymer ?
#
loop_
_entity_poly.entity_id
_entity_poly.type
_entity_poly.pdbx_seq_one_letter_code
_entity_poly.pdbx_strand_id
1 'polypeptide(L)'
;MTQRTALFTPAAVLVTALVGASFAPTAQSQSVPLRDKLYANAAASFQQGRFPEAYGRFTALADAGHAPAAEVALFMAQNGTAVFGKDWDVSQEQLTAWAALNGRTAPVLQARSYPRTAVPVRHTSR
;
A
#
# COMPACT_ATOMS: atom_id res chain seq x y z
N MET A 1 -76.44 43.25 -16.95
CA MET A 1 -76.95 41.94 -17.36
C MET A 1 -75.84 40.92 -17.15
N THR A 2 -76.20 40.02 -16.25
CA THR A 2 -75.88 38.60 -16.25
C THR A 2 -74.39 38.17 -16.24
N GLN A 3 -73.92 37.74 -15.01
CA GLN A 3 -73.74 36.34 -14.65
C GLN A 3 -72.57 35.66 -15.39
N ARG A 4 -71.58 35.07 -14.79
CA ARG A 4 -71.58 33.86 -13.96
C ARG A 4 -70.18 33.58 -13.41
N THR A 5 -70.05 33.51 -12.13
CA THR A 5 -69.65 32.33 -11.39
C THR A 5 -68.87 31.24 -12.14
N ALA A 6 -67.66 30.99 -11.72
CA ALA A 6 -67.14 29.62 -11.61
C ALA A 6 -66.00 29.58 -10.59
N LEU A 7 -66.36 29.04 -9.48
CA LEU A 7 -65.43 28.39 -8.55
C LEU A 7 -64.69 27.24 -9.24
N PHE A 8 -63.41 27.18 -9.13
CA PHE A 8 -62.70 25.92 -9.16
C PHE A 8 -61.47 26.00 -8.30
N THR A 9 -61.56 25.45 -7.13
CA THR A 9 -60.45 24.88 -6.41
C THR A 9 -60.06 23.55 -7.05
N PRO A 10 -58.77 23.27 -7.19
CA PRO A 10 -58.32 22.01 -6.67
C PRO A 10 -57.09 22.18 -5.81
N ALA A 11 -57.18 21.63 -4.63
CA ALA A 11 -56.09 21.29 -3.78
C ALA A 11 -55.22 20.23 -4.47
N ALA A 12 -54.04 20.60 -4.84
CA ALA A 12 -53.01 19.64 -5.20
C ALA A 12 -52.02 19.56 -4.06
N VAL A 13 -52.21 18.55 -3.25
CA VAL A 13 -51.23 18.14 -2.23
C VAL A 13 -50.05 17.50 -2.98
N LEU A 14 -48.98 18.21 -3.09
CA LEU A 14 -47.71 17.69 -3.59
C LEU A 14 -46.92 17.20 -2.40
N VAL A 15 -47.04 15.91 -2.11
CA VAL A 15 -46.15 15.22 -1.18
C VAL A 15 -44.81 15.00 -1.90
N THR A 16 -43.90 15.93 -1.71
CA THR A 16 -42.50 15.72 -2.08
C THR A 16 -41.85 14.84 -1.00
N ALA A 17 -41.77 13.55 -1.28
CA ALA A 17 -40.92 12.64 -0.54
C ALA A 17 -39.44 13.03 -0.77
N LEU A 18 -38.86 13.72 0.20
CA LEU A 18 -37.39 13.89 0.27
C LEU A 18 -36.78 12.52 0.59
N VAL A 19 -36.37 11.82 -0.45
CA VAL A 19 -35.42 10.73 -0.29
C VAL A 19 -34.08 11.35 0.03
N GLY A 20 -33.78 11.49 1.30
CA GLY A 20 -32.48 11.86 1.80
C GLY A 20 -31.50 10.73 1.49
N ALA A 21 -30.83 10.81 0.36
CA ALA A 21 -29.64 10.02 0.13
C ALA A 21 -28.57 10.53 1.10
N SER A 22 -28.43 9.87 2.24
CA SER A 22 -27.31 10.04 3.15
C SER A 22 -26.07 9.53 2.42
N PHE A 23 -25.40 10.41 1.71
CA PHE A 23 -24.03 10.18 1.29
C PHE A 23 -23.18 10.21 2.57
N ALA A 24 -22.95 9.05 3.15
CA ALA A 24 -21.90 8.90 4.12
C ALA A 24 -20.58 9.21 3.39
N PRO A 25 -19.80 10.21 3.83
CA PRO A 25 -18.47 10.41 3.25
C PRO A 25 -17.67 9.15 3.53
N THR A 26 -17.34 8.43 2.46
CA THR A 26 -16.50 7.25 2.57
C THR A 26 -15.18 7.68 3.19
N ALA A 27 -14.82 7.07 4.31
CA ALA A 27 -13.59 7.31 5.08
C ALA A 27 -12.30 7.08 4.27
N GLN A 28 -12.42 6.66 3.01
CA GLN A 28 -11.32 6.45 2.07
C GLN A 28 -10.64 7.75 1.61
N SER A 29 -11.32 8.89 1.63
CA SER A 29 -10.74 10.17 1.18
C SER A 29 -9.66 10.71 2.12
N GLN A 30 -9.59 10.25 3.36
CA GLN A 30 -8.59 10.70 4.34
C GLN A 30 -7.36 9.79 4.42
N SER A 31 -7.43 8.58 3.88
CA SER A 31 -6.33 7.62 3.91
C SER A 31 -5.26 7.89 2.85
N VAL A 32 -5.62 8.49 1.71
CA VAL A 32 -4.69 8.82 0.62
C VAL A 32 -3.65 9.86 1.05
N PRO A 33 -4.03 11.03 1.61
CA PRO A 33 -3.04 12.01 2.05
C PRO A 33 -2.11 11.51 3.17
N LEU A 34 -2.58 10.60 4.03
CA LEU A 34 -1.74 9.99 5.04
C LEU A 34 -0.71 9.02 4.43
N ARG A 35 -1.12 8.19 3.49
CA ARG A 35 -0.22 7.27 2.77
C ARG A 35 0.85 8.03 2.01
N ASP A 36 0.50 9.12 1.35
CA ASP A 36 1.44 9.98 0.63
C ASP A 36 2.49 10.60 1.58
N LYS A 37 2.07 11.06 2.75
CA LYS A 37 3.00 11.55 3.78
C LYS A 37 3.95 10.45 4.28
N LEU A 38 3.43 9.26 4.53
CA LEU A 38 4.23 8.13 4.97
C LEU A 38 5.24 7.71 3.88
N TYR A 39 4.82 7.72 2.62
CA TYR A 39 5.70 7.47 1.49
C TYR A 39 6.80 8.55 1.37
N ALA A 40 6.45 9.82 1.49
CA ALA A 40 7.41 10.92 1.48
C ALA A 40 8.44 10.79 2.63
N ASN A 41 8.01 10.37 3.81
CA ASN A 41 8.90 10.11 4.94
C ASN A 41 9.84 8.92 4.68
N ALA A 42 9.35 7.85 4.03
CA ALA A 42 10.18 6.73 3.61
C ALA A 42 11.23 7.16 2.58
N ALA A 43 10.81 7.95 1.59
CA ALA A 43 11.69 8.52 0.57
C ALA A 43 12.76 9.45 1.16
N ALA A 44 12.39 10.28 2.14
CA ALA A 44 13.35 11.13 2.86
C ALA A 44 14.41 10.31 3.61
N SER A 45 14.01 9.21 4.28
CA SER A 45 14.96 8.30 4.92
C SER A 45 15.91 7.66 3.91
N PHE A 46 15.39 7.28 2.75
CA PHE A 46 16.19 6.72 1.65
C PHE A 46 17.22 7.72 1.13
N GLN A 47 16.82 8.97 0.87
CA GLN A 47 17.69 10.05 0.40
C GLN A 47 18.80 10.41 1.41
N GLN A 48 18.52 10.24 2.69
CA GLN A 48 19.47 10.46 3.77
C GLN A 48 20.44 9.27 4.00
N GLY A 49 20.34 8.22 3.19
CA GLY A 49 21.15 7.01 3.33
C GLY A 49 20.74 6.12 4.50
N ARG A 50 19.61 6.39 5.15
CA ARG A 50 19.06 5.57 6.23
C ARG A 50 18.28 4.38 5.65
N PHE A 51 18.98 3.55 4.88
CA PHE A 51 18.39 2.47 4.09
C PHE A 51 17.60 1.45 4.93
N PRO A 52 18.07 0.98 6.10
CA PRO A 52 17.28 0.05 6.92
C PRO A 52 15.93 0.63 7.37
N GLU A 53 15.92 1.89 7.74
CA GLU A 53 14.72 2.59 8.15
C GLU A 53 13.78 2.82 6.95
N ALA A 54 14.33 3.25 5.83
CA ALA A 54 13.58 3.44 4.60
C ALA A 54 12.93 2.12 4.13
N TYR A 55 13.70 1.02 4.16
CA TYR A 55 13.19 -0.29 3.80
C TYR A 55 12.01 -0.72 4.67
N GLY A 56 12.13 -0.62 6.00
CA GLY A 56 11.03 -0.94 6.90
C GLY A 56 9.76 -0.11 6.66
N ARG A 57 9.92 1.17 6.31
CA ARG A 57 8.78 2.05 5.97
C ARG A 57 8.16 1.70 4.63
N PHE A 58 8.96 1.42 3.60
CA PHE A 58 8.45 1.00 2.30
C PHE A 58 7.75 -0.35 2.36
N THR A 59 8.29 -1.32 3.10
CA THR A 59 7.65 -2.63 3.25
C THR A 59 6.31 -2.53 3.96
N ALA A 60 6.21 -1.75 5.04
CA ALA A 60 4.95 -1.52 5.74
C ALA A 60 3.88 -0.90 4.82
N LEU A 61 4.25 0.04 3.96
CA LEU A 61 3.34 0.63 2.98
C LEU A 61 2.98 -0.37 1.86
N ALA A 62 3.95 -1.17 1.41
CA ALA A 62 3.73 -2.19 0.40
C ALA A 62 2.77 -3.27 0.89
N ASP A 63 2.93 -3.73 2.12
CA ASP A 63 2.03 -4.70 2.76
C ASP A 63 0.62 -4.12 2.96
N ALA A 64 0.51 -2.80 3.11
CA ALA A 64 -0.78 -2.08 3.12
C ALA A 64 -1.36 -1.82 1.72
N GLY A 65 -0.75 -2.36 0.65
CA GLY A 65 -1.25 -2.25 -0.72
C GLY A 65 -0.85 -0.97 -1.46
N HIS A 66 0.19 -0.25 -1.01
CA HIS A 66 0.67 0.96 -1.68
C HIS A 66 1.65 0.59 -2.81
N ALA A 67 1.17 0.58 -4.06
CA ALA A 67 1.93 0.14 -5.22
C ALA A 67 3.28 0.87 -5.44
N PRO A 68 3.38 2.21 -5.31
CA PRO A 68 4.67 2.90 -5.43
C PRO A 68 5.70 2.45 -4.37
N ALA A 69 5.25 2.20 -3.13
CA ALA A 69 6.13 1.72 -2.08
C ALA A 69 6.57 0.27 -2.31
N ALA A 70 5.67 -0.56 -2.84
CA ALA A 70 5.96 -1.94 -3.22
C ALA A 70 7.05 -2.02 -4.31
N GLU A 71 7.05 -1.10 -5.26
CA GLU A 71 8.10 -1.02 -6.28
C GLU A 71 9.47 -0.72 -5.68
N VAL A 72 9.55 0.24 -4.76
CA VAL A 72 10.80 0.56 -4.07
C VAL A 72 11.26 -0.59 -3.16
N ALA A 73 10.32 -1.20 -2.42
CA ALA A 73 10.63 -2.35 -1.57
C ALA A 73 11.17 -3.53 -2.38
N LEU A 74 10.57 -3.83 -3.54
CA LEU A 74 11.08 -4.83 -4.49
C LEU A 74 12.49 -4.52 -4.98
N PHE A 75 12.73 -3.27 -5.40
CA PHE A 75 14.04 -2.83 -5.84
C PHE A 75 15.09 -3.01 -4.74
N MET A 76 14.78 -2.58 -3.52
CA MET A 76 15.69 -2.73 -2.39
C MET A 76 15.95 -4.19 -2.06
N ALA A 77 14.91 -5.04 -2.06
CA ALA A 77 15.04 -6.48 -1.80
C ALA A 77 15.92 -7.19 -2.84
N GLN A 78 15.77 -6.86 -4.12
CA GLN A 78 16.53 -7.47 -5.20
C GLN A 78 18.01 -7.04 -5.21
N ASN A 79 18.27 -5.81 -4.82
CA ASN A 79 19.61 -5.19 -4.92
C ASN A 79 20.29 -5.04 -3.55
N GLY A 80 19.77 -5.68 -2.50
CA GLY A 80 20.19 -5.51 -1.12
C GLY A 80 21.69 -5.52 -0.92
N THR A 81 22.34 -6.62 -1.25
CA THR A 81 23.80 -6.75 -1.08
C THR A 81 24.61 -5.95 -2.07
N ALA A 82 24.14 -5.84 -3.32
CA ALA A 82 24.90 -5.18 -4.37
C ALA A 82 24.92 -3.65 -4.22
N VAL A 83 23.80 -3.04 -3.81
CA VAL A 83 23.64 -1.59 -3.73
C VAL A 83 23.71 -1.08 -2.29
N PHE A 84 23.14 -1.81 -1.35
CA PHE A 84 22.99 -1.35 0.03
C PHE A 84 23.93 -2.06 1.01
N GLY A 85 24.71 -3.04 0.51
CA GLY A 85 25.63 -3.82 1.35
C GLY A 85 24.94 -4.65 2.43
N LYS A 86 23.62 -4.88 2.28
CA LYS A 86 22.80 -5.55 3.27
C LYS A 86 21.83 -6.53 2.61
N ASP A 87 21.66 -7.68 3.23
CA ASP A 87 20.64 -8.62 2.86
C ASP A 87 19.35 -8.26 3.64
N TRP A 88 18.25 -8.12 2.89
CA TRP A 88 16.96 -7.78 3.48
C TRP A 88 16.17 -9.07 3.71
N ASP A 89 15.57 -9.16 4.89
CA ASP A 89 14.66 -10.26 5.19
C ASP A 89 13.33 -10.02 4.48
N VAL A 90 13.06 -10.87 3.48
CA VAL A 90 11.85 -10.81 2.67
C VAL A 90 11.45 -12.22 2.25
N SER A 91 10.17 -12.54 2.37
CA SER A 91 9.64 -13.82 1.90
C SER A 91 9.29 -13.80 0.42
N GLN A 92 9.29 -14.98 -0.22
CA GLN A 92 8.82 -15.10 -1.60
C GLN A 92 7.36 -14.68 -1.76
N GLU A 93 6.55 -14.90 -0.74
CA GLU A 93 5.15 -14.48 -0.71
C GLU A 93 5.01 -12.96 -0.75
N GLN A 94 5.79 -12.23 0.06
CA GLN A 94 5.83 -10.77 0.02
C GLN A 94 6.26 -10.24 -1.33
N LEU A 95 7.32 -10.81 -1.92
CA LEU A 95 7.76 -10.42 -3.26
C LEU A 95 6.67 -10.62 -4.31
N THR A 96 5.91 -11.73 -4.20
CA THR A 96 4.80 -12.02 -5.10
C THR A 96 3.66 -11.01 -4.93
N ALA A 97 3.28 -10.72 -3.70
CA ALA A 97 2.24 -9.74 -3.39
C ALA A 97 2.61 -8.34 -3.88
N TRP A 98 3.84 -7.88 -3.61
CA TRP A 98 4.30 -6.55 -4.04
C TRP A 98 4.45 -6.44 -5.56
N ALA A 99 4.90 -7.49 -6.23
CA ALA A 99 4.98 -7.52 -7.69
C ALA A 99 3.58 -7.44 -8.33
N ALA A 100 2.61 -8.16 -7.76
CA ALA A 100 1.22 -8.14 -8.22
C ALA A 100 0.58 -6.76 -8.13
N LEU A 101 0.89 -5.96 -7.10
CA LEU A 101 0.42 -4.57 -6.98
C LEU A 101 0.83 -3.68 -8.18
N ASN A 102 1.93 -4.03 -8.82
CA ASN A 102 2.48 -3.31 -9.98
C ASN A 102 2.28 -4.06 -11.30
N GLY A 103 1.44 -5.09 -11.32
CA GLY A 103 1.17 -5.91 -12.51
C GLY A 103 2.42 -6.64 -13.05
N ARG A 104 3.39 -6.94 -12.19
CA ARG A 104 4.68 -7.56 -12.55
C ARG A 104 4.75 -8.99 -12.04
N THR A 105 5.57 -9.80 -12.70
CA THR A 105 5.93 -11.13 -12.18
C THR A 105 6.95 -10.97 -11.05
N ALA A 106 6.76 -11.72 -9.98
CA ALA A 106 7.66 -11.71 -8.85
C ALA A 106 9.06 -12.23 -9.24
N PRO A 107 10.11 -11.59 -8.76
CA PRO A 107 11.45 -12.16 -8.86
C PRO A 107 11.54 -13.42 -7.99
N VAL A 108 12.26 -14.43 -8.50
CA VAL A 108 12.55 -15.63 -7.72
C VAL A 108 13.72 -15.33 -6.80
N LEU A 109 13.54 -15.52 -5.50
CA LEU A 109 14.66 -15.52 -4.57
C LEU A 109 15.57 -16.68 -4.93
N GLN A 110 16.70 -16.37 -5.53
CA GLN A 110 17.77 -17.36 -5.64
C GLN A 110 18.26 -17.63 -4.21
N ALA A 111 18.03 -18.84 -3.72
CA ALA A 111 18.65 -19.28 -2.49
C ALA A 111 20.16 -19.08 -2.65
N ARG A 112 20.70 -18.03 -2.00
CA ARG A 112 22.15 -17.87 -1.95
C ARG A 112 22.66 -19.03 -1.14
N SER A 113 23.28 -19.97 -1.86
CA SER A 113 24.09 -20.98 -1.24
C SER A 113 25.27 -20.27 -0.58
N TYR A 114 25.11 -19.83 0.67
CA TYR A 114 26.27 -19.54 1.48
C TYR A 114 27.09 -20.84 1.51
N PRO A 115 28.33 -20.83 1.02
CA PRO A 115 29.18 -21.99 1.28
C PRO A 115 29.22 -22.12 2.80
N ARG A 116 28.56 -23.16 3.32
CA ARG A 116 28.69 -23.52 4.71
C ARG A 116 30.16 -23.89 4.88
N THR A 117 30.97 -22.90 5.28
CA THR A 117 32.34 -23.15 5.74
C THR A 117 32.17 -24.13 6.90
N ALA A 118 32.39 -25.40 6.61
CA ALA A 118 32.48 -26.42 7.60
C ALA A 118 33.61 -26.00 8.54
N VAL A 119 33.23 -25.44 9.69
CA VAL A 119 34.17 -25.24 10.77
C VAL A 119 34.66 -26.63 11.15
N PRO A 120 35.95 -26.96 10.94
CA PRO A 120 36.45 -28.26 11.33
C PRO A 120 36.34 -28.36 12.87
N VAL A 121 35.42 -29.18 13.33
CA VAL A 121 35.38 -29.55 14.76
C VAL A 121 36.63 -30.30 15.04
N ARG A 122 37.61 -29.64 15.65
CA ARG A 122 38.79 -30.34 16.20
C ARG A 122 38.30 -31.19 17.37
N HIS A 123 38.10 -32.47 17.11
CA HIS A 123 38.06 -33.47 18.16
C HIS A 123 39.46 -33.58 18.75
N THR A 124 39.67 -32.91 19.87
CA THR A 124 40.79 -33.22 20.74
C THR A 124 40.42 -34.49 21.50
N SER A 125 40.82 -35.64 20.99
CA SER A 125 40.86 -36.87 21.71
C SER A 125 42.01 -36.76 22.77
N ARG A 126 41.64 -36.93 23.98
CA ARG A 126 42.52 -37.19 25.11
C ARG A 126 42.43 -38.64 25.46
#